data_92cddaa128f7c87990e3cf417264378b
#
_entry.id   92cddaa128f7c87990e3cf417264378b
#
_cell.length_a   1.000
_cell.length_b   1.000
_cell.length_c   1.000
_cell.angle_alpha   90.00
_cell.angle_beta   90.00
_cell.angle_gamma   90.00
#
_symmetry.space_group_name_H-M   'P 1'
#
loop_
_entity.id
_entity.type
_entity.pdbx_description
1 polymer ?
#
loop_
_entity_poly.entity_id
_entity_poly.type
_entity_poly.pdbx_seq_one_letter_code
_entity_poly.pdbx_strand_id
1 'polypeptide(L)'
;VNRQIVKLFAFIVVLFGVLVGFTSWWSVFDAEALKEKNANKRPLLEQQQIPRGRILAADGTVIAKSVPKGKGSSKRYVRRYPEGSLYGHPIGYSFVRLGDSEFEQFHNEELIGEGSEFSSIVDELLGERQEGNDIVTSIDADAQRLALAELQEAGFGAVVAIEPSTGAVKVMASNAPFDPNRAPYEFSKLSTNEIERPLVNRATQGLYPPGSTFKVVTAAAGLDSGAITPESTINAPGSLEVEGTPLQNDFNEDFGAIAIDTALTNSVNTWFGQLGQELGNDTLFQYMERFGFNATPAIDLPEDEVEESGIWDIENGELLSASDPVDLARLAIGQERLLATPLQMAQVAAAVANGGRLMKPQIWKRVVDPDGRITETMDPSVYSEAISEETAEELTTAMEGVVSEGTGTNAAIPGVPVAGKTGTAETPGNLACGGGADENQAWFIGFAPADDPQIAIAASVECTEQFGNDVAAPIFSDVAEAILNGE
;
A
#
# COMPACT_ATOMS: atom_id res chain seq x y z
N VAL A 1 -13.89 -70.01 -23.15
CA VAL A 1 -13.62 -68.83 -23.97
C VAL A 1 -14.48 -67.65 -23.46
N ASN A 2 -15.81 -67.82 -23.23
CA ASN A 2 -16.71 -66.72 -22.82
C ASN A 2 -16.33 -66.10 -21.46
N ARG A 3 -15.84 -66.87 -20.47
CA ARG A 3 -15.47 -66.35 -19.14
C ARG A 3 -14.24 -65.42 -19.17
N GLN A 4 -13.31 -65.66 -20.06
CA GLN A 4 -12.14 -64.80 -20.22
C GLN A 4 -12.48 -63.52 -20.98
N ILE A 5 -13.38 -63.57 -21.94
CA ILE A 5 -13.87 -62.41 -22.68
C ILE A 5 -14.64 -61.48 -21.74
N VAL A 6 -15.49 -62.03 -20.87
CA VAL A 6 -16.22 -61.23 -19.85
C VAL A 6 -15.27 -60.56 -18.85
N LYS A 7 -14.19 -61.27 -18.42
CA LYS A 7 -13.19 -60.68 -17.53
C LYS A 7 -12.40 -59.55 -18.22
N LEU A 8 -12.05 -59.75 -19.48
CA LEU A 8 -11.37 -58.70 -20.27
C LEU A 8 -12.29 -57.49 -20.50
N PHE A 9 -13.55 -57.73 -20.82
CA PHE A 9 -14.55 -56.65 -20.96
C PHE A 9 -14.73 -55.87 -19.64
N ALA A 10 -14.91 -56.55 -18.51
CA ALA A 10 -15.02 -55.92 -17.21
C ALA A 10 -13.76 -55.11 -16.86
N PHE A 11 -12.58 -55.60 -17.16
CA PHE A 11 -11.31 -54.88 -16.96
C PHE A 11 -11.22 -53.61 -17.80
N ILE A 12 -11.64 -53.66 -19.08
CA ILE A 12 -11.67 -52.51 -19.98
C ILE A 12 -12.68 -51.44 -19.46
N VAL A 13 -13.87 -51.86 -18.99
CA VAL A 13 -14.89 -50.94 -18.42
C VAL A 13 -14.36 -50.25 -17.16
N VAL A 14 -13.67 -50.99 -16.28
CA VAL A 14 -13.04 -50.41 -15.08
C VAL A 14 -11.94 -49.43 -15.46
N LEU A 15 -11.06 -49.75 -16.41
CA LEU A 15 -10.04 -48.85 -16.93
C LEU A 15 -10.65 -47.57 -17.52
N PHE A 16 -11.75 -47.68 -18.27
CA PHE A 16 -12.46 -46.55 -18.84
C PHE A 16 -13.13 -45.67 -17.74
N GLY A 17 -13.70 -46.33 -16.72
CA GLY A 17 -14.25 -45.65 -15.53
C GLY A 17 -13.19 -44.88 -14.76
N VAL A 18 -12.02 -45.45 -14.56
CA VAL A 18 -10.87 -44.79 -13.93
C VAL A 18 -10.39 -43.61 -14.78
N LEU A 19 -10.28 -43.78 -16.09
CA LEU A 19 -9.86 -42.70 -17.00
C LEU A 19 -10.86 -41.52 -16.95
N VAL A 20 -12.16 -41.83 -17.06
CA VAL A 20 -13.21 -40.82 -16.98
C VAL A 20 -13.21 -40.14 -15.60
N GLY A 21 -13.07 -40.87 -14.51
CA GLY A 21 -12.97 -40.33 -13.16
C GLY A 21 -11.79 -39.38 -13.00
N PHE A 22 -10.60 -39.79 -13.47
CA PHE A 22 -9.41 -38.94 -13.40
C PHE A 22 -9.50 -37.70 -14.31
N THR A 23 -9.99 -37.84 -15.54
CA THR A 23 -10.14 -36.70 -16.45
C THR A 23 -11.21 -35.72 -15.94
N SER A 24 -12.31 -36.22 -15.35
CA SER A 24 -13.33 -35.37 -14.73
C SER A 24 -12.79 -34.65 -13.49
N TRP A 25 -12.01 -35.35 -12.67
CA TRP A 25 -11.37 -34.73 -11.51
C TRP A 25 -10.46 -33.56 -11.93
N TRP A 26 -9.58 -33.78 -12.89
CA TRP A 26 -8.63 -32.78 -13.39
C TRP A 26 -9.30 -31.63 -14.14
N SER A 27 -10.45 -31.88 -14.80
CA SER A 27 -11.16 -30.85 -15.54
C SER A 27 -12.15 -30.05 -14.68
N VAL A 28 -12.52 -30.51 -13.49
CA VAL A 28 -13.48 -29.82 -12.60
C VAL A 28 -12.81 -29.27 -11.35
N PHE A 29 -11.93 -30.04 -10.71
CA PHE A 29 -11.33 -29.65 -9.42
C PHE A 29 -9.93 -29.04 -9.53
N ASP A 30 -9.12 -29.45 -10.49
CA ASP A 30 -7.77 -28.93 -10.69
C ASP A 30 -7.68 -27.94 -11.88
N ALA A 31 -8.77 -27.69 -12.58
CA ALA A 31 -8.75 -26.84 -13.76
C ALA A 31 -8.39 -25.38 -13.45
N GLU A 32 -8.92 -24.83 -12.35
CA GLU A 32 -8.57 -23.49 -11.87
C GLU A 32 -7.10 -23.43 -11.45
N ALA A 33 -6.65 -24.31 -10.58
CA ALA A 33 -5.26 -24.38 -10.15
C ALA A 33 -4.26 -24.60 -11.30
N LEU A 34 -4.69 -25.19 -12.42
CA LEU A 34 -3.88 -25.33 -13.62
C LEU A 34 -3.91 -24.09 -14.53
N LYS A 35 -5.01 -23.32 -14.50
CA LYS A 35 -5.12 -22.04 -15.20
C LYS A 35 -4.20 -20.99 -14.55
N GLU A 36 -4.16 -20.95 -13.23
CA GLU A 36 -3.37 -20.00 -12.43
C GLU A 36 -1.86 -20.26 -12.43
N LYS A 37 -1.41 -21.42 -12.87
CA LYS A 37 0.06 -21.68 -12.94
C LYS A 37 0.73 -20.72 -13.92
N ASN A 38 1.69 -19.95 -13.43
CA ASN A 38 2.55 -19.03 -14.21
C ASN A 38 3.18 -19.67 -15.47
N ALA A 39 3.29 -20.99 -15.53
CA ALA A 39 3.77 -21.74 -16.69
C ALA A 39 2.70 -21.90 -17.80
N ASN A 40 1.40 -21.70 -17.49
CA ASN A 40 0.31 -21.83 -18.46
C ASN A 40 0.10 -20.51 -19.22
N LYS A 41 0.70 -20.37 -20.38
CA LYS A 41 0.59 -19.17 -21.22
C LYS A 41 -0.62 -19.18 -22.18
N ARG A 42 -1.47 -20.24 -22.15
CA ARG A 42 -2.64 -20.33 -23.06
C ARG A 42 -3.68 -19.24 -22.81
N PRO A 43 -4.12 -18.96 -21.56
CA PRO A 43 -5.06 -17.89 -21.31
C PRO A 43 -4.56 -16.54 -21.84
N LEU A 44 -3.31 -16.18 -21.55
CA LEU A 44 -2.70 -14.93 -22.03
C LEU A 44 -2.58 -14.85 -23.56
N LEU A 45 -2.41 -15.99 -24.26
CA LEU A 45 -2.39 -16.02 -25.73
C LEU A 45 -3.80 -15.84 -26.31
N GLU A 46 -4.82 -16.35 -25.66
CA GLU A 46 -6.23 -16.18 -26.03
C GLU A 46 -6.67 -14.73 -25.75
N GLN A 47 -6.32 -14.21 -24.62
CA GLN A 47 -6.59 -12.80 -24.25
C GLN A 47 -5.94 -11.79 -25.22
N GLN A 48 -4.83 -12.13 -25.90
CA GLN A 48 -4.27 -11.26 -26.96
C GLN A 48 -5.21 -11.06 -28.17
N GLN A 49 -6.26 -11.83 -28.31
CA GLN A 49 -7.26 -11.65 -29.36
C GLN A 49 -8.34 -10.64 -28.95
N ILE A 50 -8.44 -10.35 -27.67
CA ILE A 50 -9.38 -9.41 -27.07
C ILE A 50 -8.71 -8.04 -26.95
N PRO A 51 -9.34 -6.96 -27.40
CA PRO A 51 -8.85 -5.60 -27.10
C PRO A 51 -9.11 -5.32 -25.59
N ARG A 52 -8.10 -5.56 -24.77
CA ARG A 52 -8.13 -5.27 -23.34
C ARG A 52 -8.45 -3.80 -23.11
N GLY A 53 -9.38 -3.49 -22.24
CA GLY A 53 -9.88 -2.15 -21.94
C GLY A 53 -8.77 -1.18 -21.53
N ARG A 54 -9.04 0.09 -21.57
CA ARG A 54 -8.09 1.14 -21.17
C ARG A 54 -8.07 1.25 -19.64
N ILE A 55 -6.92 1.65 -19.11
CA ILE A 55 -6.80 2.16 -17.75
C ILE A 55 -6.57 3.67 -17.87
N LEU A 56 -7.35 4.46 -17.16
CA LEU A 56 -7.38 5.91 -17.24
C LEU A 56 -7.12 6.50 -15.84
N ALA A 57 -6.40 7.59 -15.76
CA ALA A 57 -6.34 8.42 -14.55
C ALA A 57 -7.68 9.14 -14.31
N ALA A 58 -7.83 9.81 -13.18
CA ALA A 58 -9.05 10.49 -12.79
C ALA A 58 -9.52 11.55 -13.81
N ASP A 59 -8.58 12.24 -14.44
CA ASP A 59 -8.79 13.27 -15.48
C ASP A 59 -9.03 12.70 -16.89
N GLY A 60 -8.93 11.36 -17.06
CA GLY A 60 -9.05 10.67 -18.34
C GLY A 60 -7.73 10.49 -19.11
N THR A 61 -6.59 10.88 -18.56
CA THR A 61 -5.26 10.57 -19.11
C THR A 61 -5.12 9.05 -19.29
N VAL A 62 -4.69 8.61 -20.48
CA VAL A 62 -4.58 7.19 -20.81
C VAL A 62 -3.30 6.60 -20.23
N ILE A 63 -3.44 5.81 -19.17
CA ILE A 63 -2.33 5.11 -18.51
C ILE A 63 -1.94 3.84 -19.29
N ALA A 64 -2.94 3.02 -19.65
CA ALA A 64 -2.71 1.80 -20.41
C ALA A 64 -3.77 1.61 -21.50
N LYS A 65 -3.37 1.06 -22.66
CA LYS A 65 -4.26 0.78 -23.79
C LYS A 65 -3.78 -0.40 -24.63
N SER A 66 -4.71 -1.04 -25.33
CA SER A 66 -4.42 -2.10 -26.30
C SER A 66 -4.25 -1.52 -27.72
N VAL A 67 -3.17 -1.92 -28.40
CA VAL A 67 -2.87 -1.50 -29.77
C VAL A 67 -2.89 -2.72 -30.69
N PRO A 68 -3.65 -2.68 -31.82
CA PRO A 68 -3.71 -3.80 -32.73
C PRO A 68 -2.37 -3.99 -33.47
N LYS A 69 -1.92 -5.24 -33.61
CA LYS A 69 -0.74 -5.66 -34.36
C LYS A 69 -1.09 -6.82 -35.28
N GLY A 70 -0.66 -6.77 -36.52
CA GLY A 70 -1.00 -7.80 -37.54
C GLY A 70 -2.28 -7.49 -38.30
N LYS A 71 -2.68 -8.39 -39.21
CA LYS A 71 -3.89 -8.24 -40.06
C LYS A 71 -4.64 -9.58 -40.16
N GLY A 72 -5.95 -9.54 -40.37
CA GLY A 72 -6.81 -10.72 -40.54
C GLY A 72 -6.74 -11.65 -39.34
N SER A 73 -6.60 -12.94 -39.57
CA SER A 73 -6.52 -13.97 -38.51
C SER A 73 -5.25 -13.93 -37.64
N SER A 74 -4.27 -13.12 -38.01
CA SER A 74 -3.07 -12.87 -37.22
C SER A 74 -3.16 -11.58 -36.40
N LYS A 75 -4.30 -10.91 -36.37
CA LYS A 75 -4.51 -9.71 -35.59
C LYS A 75 -4.43 -10.06 -34.09
N ARG A 76 -3.57 -9.38 -33.36
CA ARG A 76 -3.42 -9.47 -31.92
C ARG A 76 -3.40 -8.06 -31.34
N TYR A 77 -3.64 -7.97 -30.05
CA TYR A 77 -3.54 -6.71 -29.31
C TYR A 77 -2.29 -6.75 -28.43
N VAL A 78 -1.56 -5.64 -28.36
CA VAL A 78 -0.38 -5.49 -27.53
C VAL A 78 -0.62 -4.34 -26.59
N ARG A 79 -0.37 -4.57 -25.31
CA ARG A 79 -0.50 -3.57 -24.26
C ARG A 79 0.55 -2.47 -24.43
N ARG A 80 0.16 -1.21 -24.21
CA ARG A 80 1.01 -0.03 -24.27
C ARG A 80 0.69 0.92 -23.13
N TYR A 81 1.72 1.50 -22.57
CA TYR A 81 1.69 2.42 -21.43
C TYR A 81 2.22 3.79 -21.89
N PRO A 82 1.35 4.72 -22.34
CA PRO A 82 1.77 5.99 -22.95
C PRO A 82 2.63 6.86 -22.04
N GLU A 83 2.35 6.87 -20.74
CA GLU A 83 3.06 7.66 -19.73
C GLU A 83 4.36 6.99 -19.21
N GLY A 84 4.75 5.85 -19.81
CA GLY A 84 6.01 5.17 -19.49
C GLY A 84 6.10 4.77 -18.03
N SER A 85 7.14 5.25 -17.34
CA SER A 85 7.46 4.87 -15.97
C SER A 85 6.61 5.54 -14.88
N LEU A 86 5.78 6.54 -15.24
CA LEU A 86 5.01 7.31 -14.25
C LEU A 86 4.05 6.44 -13.41
N TYR A 87 3.46 5.43 -14.05
CA TYR A 87 2.49 4.54 -13.43
C TYR A 87 2.96 3.07 -13.36
N GLY A 88 4.28 2.85 -13.53
CA GLY A 88 4.82 1.48 -13.60
C GLY A 88 4.49 0.65 -12.35
N HIS A 89 4.62 1.23 -11.16
CA HIS A 89 4.35 0.54 -9.90
C HIS A 89 2.86 0.40 -9.60
N PRO A 90 2.03 1.45 -9.57
CA PRO A 90 0.62 1.27 -9.19
C PRO A 90 -0.19 0.46 -10.20
N ILE A 91 0.21 0.43 -11.48
CA ILE A 91 -0.56 -0.22 -12.54
C ILE A 91 0.05 -1.54 -13.00
N GLY A 92 1.36 -1.69 -12.91
CA GLY A 92 2.05 -2.89 -13.36
C GLY A 92 2.09 -3.05 -14.88
N TYR A 93 2.05 -4.28 -15.33
CA TYR A 93 2.11 -4.63 -16.75
C TYR A 93 1.26 -5.86 -17.09
N SER A 94 0.91 -6.00 -18.40
CA SER A 94 0.24 -7.18 -18.95
C SER A 94 0.94 -7.62 -20.23
N PHE A 95 1.71 -8.73 -20.15
CA PHE A 95 2.45 -9.29 -21.28
C PHE A 95 2.49 -10.82 -21.25
N VAL A 96 2.20 -11.47 -22.36
CA VAL A 96 2.24 -12.95 -22.49
C VAL A 96 3.55 -13.58 -21.97
N ARG A 97 4.67 -12.91 -22.12
CA ARG A 97 5.97 -13.44 -21.72
C ARG A 97 6.17 -13.37 -20.21
N LEU A 98 5.71 -12.32 -19.57
CA LEU A 98 5.95 -12.03 -18.15
C LEU A 98 4.75 -12.42 -17.26
N GLY A 99 3.54 -12.38 -17.80
CA GLY A 99 2.29 -12.42 -17.07
C GLY A 99 1.74 -11.02 -16.87
N ASP A 100 0.83 -10.92 -15.94
CA ASP A 100 0.25 -9.67 -15.46
C ASP A 100 0.80 -9.39 -14.06
N SER A 101 0.77 -8.13 -13.62
CA SER A 101 1.18 -7.69 -12.29
C SER A 101 0.34 -6.51 -11.82
N GLU A 102 0.32 -6.25 -10.51
CA GLU A 102 -0.31 -5.12 -9.86
C GLU A 102 -1.79 -4.95 -10.28
N PHE A 103 -2.22 -3.73 -10.54
CA PHE A 103 -3.59 -3.40 -10.94
C PHE A 103 -4.06 -4.11 -12.22
N GLU A 104 -3.17 -4.31 -13.19
CA GLU A 104 -3.47 -5.07 -14.41
C GLU A 104 -3.82 -6.54 -14.11
N GLN A 105 -3.19 -7.14 -13.09
CA GLN A 105 -3.48 -8.51 -12.67
C GLN A 105 -4.79 -8.57 -11.88
N PHE A 106 -4.97 -7.67 -10.91
CA PHE A 106 -6.15 -7.67 -10.04
C PHE A 106 -7.45 -7.47 -10.83
N HIS A 107 -7.45 -6.51 -11.76
CA HIS A 107 -8.61 -6.18 -12.60
C HIS A 107 -8.60 -6.88 -13.97
N ASN A 108 -7.98 -8.06 -14.05
CA ASN A 108 -7.87 -8.76 -15.32
C ASN A 108 -9.24 -9.09 -15.94
N GLU A 109 -10.22 -9.54 -15.15
CA GLU A 109 -11.54 -9.96 -15.62
C GLU A 109 -12.30 -8.80 -16.26
N GLU A 110 -12.33 -7.64 -15.61
CA GLU A 110 -12.98 -6.44 -16.15
C GLU A 110 -12.28 -5.96 -17.43
N LEU A 111 -10.94 -5.94 -17.39
CA LEU A 111 -10.12 -5.46 -18.51
C LEU A 111 -10.21 -6.35 -19.75
N ILE A 112 -10.57 -7.62 -19.64
CA ILE A 112 -10.82 -8.51 -20.79
C ILE A 112 -12.31 -8.66 -21.10
N GLY A 113 -13.20 -8.07 -20.28
CA GLY A 113 -14.64 -8.14 -20.46
C GLY A 113 -15.20 -9.53 -20.19
N GLU A 114 -14.61 -10.28 -19.24
CA GLU A 114 -15.22 -11.48 -18.68
C GLU A 114 -16.35 -11.03 -17.77
N GLY A 115 -17.55 -10.85 -18.37
CA GLY A 115 -18.80 -10.76 -17.65
C GLY A 115 -19.23 -12.13 -17.13
N SER A 116 -20.40 -12.21 -16.43
CA SER A 116 -20.94 -13.48 -15.97
C SER A 116 -20.96 -14.53 -17.09
N GLU A 117 -20.68 -15.80 -16.79
CA GLU A 117 -20.68 -16.92 -17.77
C GLU A 117 -21.90 -16.91 -18.72
N PHE A 118 -22.99 -16.28 -18.30
CA PHE A 118 -24.21 -16.14 -19.11
C PHE A 118 -24.09 -15.08 -20.22
N SER A 119 -23.37 -13.97 -19.99
CA SER A 119 -23.21 -12.93 -21.01
C SER A 119 -22.24 -13.39 -22.10
N SER A 120 -21.15 -14.06 -21.74
CA SER A 120 -20.15 -14.55 -22.69
C SER A 120 -20.74 -15.59 -23.66
N ILE A 121 -21.65 -16.48 -23.19
CA ILE A 121 -22.36 -17.46 -24.04
C ILE A 121 -23.34 -16.76 -24.99
N VAL A 122 -24.00 -15.71 -24.54
CA VAL A 122 -24.97 -14.94 -25.37
C VAL A 122 -24.22 -14.16 -26.44
N ASP A 123 -23.11 -13.51 -26.10
CA ASP A 123 -22.30 -12.72 -27.01
C ASP A 123 -21.64 -13.62 -28.08
N GLU A 124 -21.15 -14.79 -27.69
CA GLU A 124 -20.63 -15.80 -28.62
C GLU A 124 -21.72 -16.30 -29.59
N LEU A 125 -22.93 -16.49 -29.10
CA LEU A 125 -24.11 -16.89 -29.93
C LEU A 125 -24.57 -15.78 -30.87
N LEU A 126 -24.43 -14.52 -30.48
CA LEU A 126 -24.74 -13.34 -31.29
C LEU A 126 -23.60 -12.97 -32.25
N GLY A 127 -22.43 -13.60 -32.12
CA GLY A 127 -21.27 -13.31 -32.94
C GLY A 127 -20.63 -11.94 -32.61
N GLU A 128 -20.93 -11.38 -31.43
CA GLU A 128 -20.32 -10.19 -30.93
C GLU A 128 -18.88 -10.49 -30.49
N ARG A 129 -17.97 -9.57 -30.73
CA ARG A 129 -16.56 -9.74 -30.31
C ARG A 129 -16.42 -9.27 -28.89
N GLN A 130 -15.85 -10.11 -28.06
CA GLN A 130 -15.46 -9.73 -26.70
C GLN A 130 -14.52 -8.53 -26.75
N GLU A 131 -14.84 -7.48 -26.01
CA GLU A 131 -14.06 -6.28 -25.80
C GLU A 131 -13.98 -6.01 -24.28
N GLY A 132 -12.83 -5.57 -23.82
CA GLY A 132 -12.62 -5.29 -22.40
C GLY A 132 -13.22 -3.96 -21.97
N ASN A 133 -13.59 -3.87 -20.70
CA ASN A 133 -14.10 -2.64 -20.11
C ASN A 133 -12.94 -1.69 -19.74
N ASP A 134 -13.17 -0.40 -19.91
CA ASP A 134 -12.26 0.62 -19.44
C ASP A 134 -12.38 0.78 -17.91
N ILE A 135 -11.26 0.98 -17.23
CA ILE A 135 -11.25 1.29 -15.80
C ILE A 135 -10.69 2.70 -15.62
N VAL A 136 -11.45 3.55 -14.96
CA VAL A 136 -10.99 4.87 -14.52
C VAL A 136 -10.53 4.74 -13.08
N THR A 137 -9.29 5.11 -12.82
CA THR A 137 -8.69 5.13 -11.48
C THR A 137 -9.00 6.42 -10.73
N SER A 138 -8.74 6.45 -9.45
CA SER A 138 -8.78 7.64 -8.61
C SER A 138 -7.50 8.47 -8.66
N ILE A 139 -6.43 7.96 -9.33
CA ILE A 139 -5.12 8.60 -9.36
C ILE A 139 -5.20 9.95 -10.06
N ASP A 140 -4.72 10.97 -9.36
CA ASP A 140 -4.49 12.32 -9.90
C ASP A 140 -3.20 12.34 -10.71
N ALA A 141 -3.30 12.67 -12.00
CA ALA A 141 -2.16 12.57 -12.91
C ALA A 141 -1.07 13.61 -12.62
N ASP A 142 -1.44 14.81 -12.21
CA ASP A 142 -0.50 15.89 -11.94
C ASP A 142 0.20 15.70 -10.59
N ALA A 143 -0.57 15.34 -9.55
CA ALA A 143 -0.02 15.02 -8.24
C ALA A 143 0.90 13.78 -8.28
N GLN A 144 0.53 12.74 -9.04
CA GLN A 144 1.38 11.55 -9.26
C GLN A 144 2.71 11.91 -9.92
N ARG A 145 2.67 12.82 -10.91
CA ARG A 145 3.88 13.28 -11.62
C ARG A 145 4.77 14.12 -10.70
N LEU A 146 4.17 15.00 -9.91
CA LEU A 146 4.90 15.81 -8.94
C LEU A 146 5.55 14.90 -7.87
N ALA A 147 4.79 14.01 -7.25
CA ALA A 147 5.30 13.10 -6.23
C ALA A 147 6.49 12.26 -6.72
N LEU A 148 6.41 11.75 -7.97
CA LEU A 148 7.53 11.00 -8.54
C LEU A 148 8.74 11.90 -8.82
N ALA A 149 8.54 13.14 -9.27
CA ALA A 149 9.63 14.08 -9.52
C ALA A 149 10.36 14.45 -8.22
N GLU A 150 9.61 14.76 -7.16
CA GLU A 150 10.17 15.04 -5.83
C GLU A 150 10.97 13.86 -5.27
N LEU A 151 10.43 12.64 -5.38
CA LEU A 151 11.16 11.43 -4.99
C LEU A 151 12.44 11.22 -5.80
N GLN A 152 12.46 11.57 -7.10
CA GLN A 152 13.67 11.44 -7.92
C GLN A 152 14.77 12.42 -7.52
N GLU A 153 14.41 13.55 -6.94
CA GLU A 153 15.38 14.51 -6.37
C GLU A 153 15.82 14.11 -4.96
N ALA A 154 14.89 13.58 -4.15
CA ALA A 154 15.14 13.20 -2.77
C ALA A 154 15.90 11.88 -2.60
N GLY A 155 15.66 10.89 -3.47
CA GLY A 155 16.24 9.56 -3.40
C GLY A 155 15.21 8.42 -3.55
N PHE A 156 15.54 7.24 -3.07
CA PHE A 156 14.61 6.12 -3.04
C PHE A 156 13.53 6.37 -1.99
N GLY A 157 12.32 5.90 -2.26
CA GLY A 157 11.21 6.09 -1.34
C GLY A 157 9.86 5.95 -2.02
N ALA A 158 8.81 6.34 -1.31
CA ALA A 158 7.44 6.33 -1.81
C ALA A 158 6.59 7.46 -1.23
N VAL A 159 5.59 7.86 -2.01
CA VAL A 159 4.50 8.75 -1.59
C VAL A 159 3.17 8.08 -1.85
N VAL A 160 2.33 8.00 -0.83
CA VAL A 160 0.96 7.51 -0.93
C VAL A 160 0.02 8.60 -0.42
N ALA A 161 -0.96 8.99 -1.24
CA ALA A 161 -1.99 9.95 -0.89
C ALA A 161 -3.38 9.31 -0.99
N ILE A 162 -4.18 9.42 0.06
CA ILE A 162 -5.50 8.78 0.19
C ILE A 162 -6.53 9.85 0.55
N GLU A 163 -7.68 9.85 -0.12
CA GLU A 163 -8.85 10.62 0.30
C GLU A 163 -9.47 9.95 1.55
N PRO A 164 -9.45 10.61 2.73
CA PRO A 164 -9.79 9.96 3.98
C PRO A 164 -11.22 9.42 4.06
N SER A 165 -12.16 10.15 3.46
CA SER A 165 -13.60 9.84 3.53
C SER A 165 -14.01 8.62 2.70
N THR A 166 -13.23 8.30 1.65
CA THR A 166 -13.58 7.24 0.68
C THR A 166 -12.57 6.10 0.61
N GLY A 167 -11.31 6.34 1.01
CA GLY A 167 -10.21 5.42 0.78
C GLY A 167 -9.62 5.49 -0.63
N ALA A 168 -10.07 6.43 -1.47
CA ALA A 168 -9.56 6.56 -2.85
C ALA A 168 -8.09 6.98 -2.87
N VAL A 169 -7.25 6.16 -3.51
CA VAL A 169 -5.81 6.42 -3.66
C VAL A 169 -5.59 7.43 -4.78
N LYS A 170 -5.16 8.64 -4.44
CA LYS A 170 -4.89 9.74 -5.38
C LYS A 170 -3.47 9.71 -5.91
N VAL A 171 -2.51 9.25 -5.11
CA VAL A 171 -1.11 9.11 -5.48
C VAL A 171 -0.57 7.79 -4.93
N MET A 172 0.17 7.07 -5.75
CA MET A 172 1.00 5.94 -5.35
C MET A 172 2.30 5.99 -6.17
N ALA A 173 3.23 6.80 -5.71
CA ALA A 173 4.52 7.00 -6.35
C ALA A 173 5.61 6.20 -5.64
N SER A 174 6.47 5.55 -6.41
CA SER A 174 7.61 4.77 -5.93
C SER A 174 8.84 5.03 -6.80
N ASN A 175 9.97 5.38 -6.21
CA ASN A 175 11.27 5.54 -6.89
C ASN A 175 12.17 4.34 -6.52
N ALA A 176 12.86 3.65 -7.43
CA ALA A 176 13.19 3.89 -8.85
C ALA A 176 12.10 3.35 -9.80
N PRO A 177 11.53 4.20 -10.65
CA PRO A 177 10.45 3.80 -11.53
C PRO A 177 10.95 2.98 -12.72
N PHE A 178 10.15 2.01 -13.18
CA PHE A 178 10.40 1.25 -14.39
C PHE A 178 9.35 1.55 -15.47
N ASP A 179 9.76 1.52 -16.74
CA ASP A 179 8.82 1.64 -17.87
C ASP A 179 8.25 0.24 -18.22
N PRO A 180 6.94 -0.01 -18.03
CA PRO A 180 6.32 -1.29 -18.38
C PRO A 180 6.52 -1.67 -19.86
N ASN A 181 6.59 -0.72 -20.78
CA ASN A 181 6.85 -1.02 -22.20
C ASN A 181 8.21 -1.68 -22.44
N ARG A 182 9.18 -1.46 -21.56
CA ARG A 182 10.54 -2.02 -21.65
C ARG A 182 10.68 -3.34 -20.88
N ALA A 183 9.80 -3.61 -19.92
CA ALA A 183 9.84 -4.81 -19.09
C ALA A 183 10.00 -6.13 -19.88
N PRO A 184 9.28 -6.39 -21.00
CA PRO A 184 9.45 -7.63 -21.77
C PRO A 184 10.85 -7.85 -22.36
N TYR A 185 11.64 -6.80 -22.49
CA TYR A 185 12.99 -6.83 -23.09
C TYR A 185 14.10 -6.73 -22.03
N GLU A 186 13.84 -6.07 -20.91
CA GLU A 186 14.83 -5.74 -19.90
C GLU A 186 14.56 -6.43 -18.53
N PHE A 187 13.59 -7.35 -18.45
CA PHE A 187 13.14 -7.96 -17.20
C PHE A 187 14.29 -8.55 -16.37
N SER A 188 15.22 -9.26 -17.02
CA SER A 188 16.39 -9.80 -16.31
C SER A 188 17.26 -8.73 -15.68
N LYS A 189 17.42 -7.57 -16.34
CA LYS A 189 18.17 -6.44 -15.78
C LYS A 189 17.43 -5.79 -14.62
N LEU A 190 16.10 -5.63 -14.76
CA LEU A 190 15.27 -5.04 -13.72
C LEU A 190 15.21 -5.92 -12.47
N SER A 191 15.02 -7.25 -12.65
CA SER A 191 14.86 -8.20 -11.55
C SER A 191 16.17 -8.55 -10.81
N THR A 192 17.33 -8.27 -11.41
CA THR A 192 18.65 -8.52 -10.78
C THR A 192 19.32 -7.25 -10.27
N ASN A 193 18.67 -6.11 -10.34
CA ASN A 193 19.19 -4.86 -9.80
C ASN A 193 18.84 -4.76 -8.30
N GLU A 194 19.74 -5.28 -7.46
CA GLU A 194 19.55 -5.36 -6.01
C GLU A 194 19.64 -3.99 -5.31
N ILE A 195 20.26 -2.99 -5.95
CA ILE A 195 20.42 -1.65 -5.37
C ILE A 195 19.15 -0.82 -5.59
N GLU A 196 18.78 -0.61 -6.84
CA GLU A 196 17.62 0.23 -7.18
C GLU A 196 16.29 -0.50 -6.97
N ARG A 197 16.29 -1.84 -7.08
CA ARG A 197 15.09 -2.69 -6.99
C ARG A 197 13.88 -2.12 -7.75
N PRO A 198 14.02 -1.86 -9.06
CA PRO A 198 13.05 -1.08 -9.81
C PRO A 198 11.70 -1.79 -10.05
N LEU A 199 11.59 -3.09 -9.76
CA LEU A 199 10.30 -3.82 -9.81
C LEU A 199 9.55 -3.82 -8.47
N VAL A 200 10.18 -3.34 -7.39
CA VAL A 200 9.55 -3.26 -6.07
C VAL A 200 8.71 -2.01 -5.99
N ASN A 201 7.42 -2.17 -5.78
CA ASN A 201 6.52 -1.08 -5.42
C ASN A 201 6.75 -0.71 -3.95
N ARG A 202 7.58 0.30 -3.70
CA ARG A 202 7.92 0.70 -2.33
C ARG A 202 6.73 1.17 -1.53
N ALA A 203 5.66 1.60 -2.20
CA ALA A 203 4.44 2.04 -1.53
C ALA A 203 3.72 0.90 -0.81
N THR A 204 3.75 -0.32 -1.37
CA THR A 204 3.03 -1.49 -0.87
C THR A 204 3.92 -2.64 -0.41
N GLN A 205 5.16 -2.72 -0.92
CA GLN A 205 6.10 -3.81 -0.65
C GLN A 205 7.33 -3.34 0.15
N GLY A 206 7.54 -2.03 0.29
CA GLY A 206 8.64 -1.48 1.08
C GLY A 206 8.31 -1.53 2.57
N LEU A 207 9.02 -2.37 3.32
CA LEU A 207 8.90 -2.49 4.77
C LEU A 207 10.01 -1.69 5.45
N TYR A 208 9.62 -0.64 6.16
CA TYR A 208 10.55 0.29 6.82
C TYR A 208 10.15 0.54 8.27
N PRO A 209 11.11 0.76 9.19
CA PRO A 209 10.78 1.20 10.53
C PRO A 209 10.07 2.58 10.45
N PRO A 210 8.85 2.72 10.99
CA PRO A 210 8.11 3.98 10.91
C PRO A 210 8.66 5.08 11.83
N GLY A 211 9.46 4.70 12.83
CA GLY A 211 9.99 5.65 13.79
C GLY A 211 8.89 6.48 14.45
N SER A 212 9.17 7.73 14.74
CA SER A 212 8.27 8.62 15.46
C SER A 212 6.91 8.87 14.82
N THR A 213 6.67 8.45 13.56
CA THR A 213 5.30 8.51 13.00
C THR A 213 4.36 7.53 13.67
N PHE A 214 4.86 6.42 14.19
CA PHE A 214 4.08 5.45 14.96
C PHE A 214 3.55 6.00 16.30
N LYS A 215 4.14 7.08 16.82
CA LYS A 215 3.64 7.76 18.03
C LYS A 215 2.19 8.23 17.88
N VAL A 216 1.71 8.41 16.67
CA VAL A 216 0.28 8.68 16.39
C VAL A 216 -0.59 7.49 16.83
N VAL A 217 -0.18 6.25 16.51
CA VAL A 217 -0.88 5.04 16.94
C VAL A 217 -0.78 4.86 18.45
N THR A 218 0.38 5.11 19.04
CA THR A 218 0.58 5.02 20.50
C THR A 218 -0.25 6.07 21.26
N ALA A 219 -0.31 7.31 20.74
CA ALA A 219 -1.13 8.38 21.29
C ALA A 219 -2.62 8.03 21.19
N ALA A 220 -3.05 7.53 20.03
CA ALA A 220 -4.39 7.01 19.80
C ALA A 220 -4.79 5.95 20.83
N ALA A 221 -3.92 4.96 21.04
CA ALA A 221 -4.13 3.91 22.03
C ALA A 221 -4.25 4.47 23.46
N GLY A 222 -3.40 5.45 23.80
CA GLY A 222 -3.41 6.09 25.11
C GLY A 222 -4.70 6.85 25.40
N LEU A 223 -5.15 7.68 24.48
CA LEU A 223 -6.36 8.49 24.60
C LEU A 223 -7.62 7.63 24.53
N ASP A 224 -7.79 6.83 23.47
CA ASP A 224 -9.01 6.07 23.21
C ASP A 224 -9.27 4.95 24.23
N SER A 225 -8.22 4.36 24.81
CA SER A 225 -8.37 3.40 25.92
C SER A 225 -8.67 4.05 27.25
N GLY A 226 -8.51 5.37 27.37
CA GLY A 226 -8.63 6.11 28.62
C GLY A 226 -7.45 5.92 29.59
N ALA A 227 -6.32 5.39 29.11
CA ALA A 227 -5.09 5.32 29.93
C ALA A 227 -4.56 6.72 30.26
N ILE A 228 -4.72 7.65 29.34
CA ILE A 228 -4.44 9.08 29.54
C ILE A 228 -5.59 9.93 29.04
N THR A 229 -5.64 11.19 29.53
CA THR A 229 -6.46 12.28 28.97
C THR A 229 -5.53 13.36 28.40
N PRO A 230 -6.04 14.32 27.63
CA PRO A 230 -5.23 15.44 27.11
C PRO A 230 -4.47 16.22 28.20
N GLU A 231 -5.01 16.28 29.43
CA GLU A 231 -4.39 16.97 30.58
C GLU A 231 -3.44 16.08 31.38
N SER A 232 -3.41 14.77 31.11
CA SER A 232 -2.51 13.84 31.80
C SER A 232 -1.06 14.20 31.52
N THR A 233 -0.24 14.29 32.57
CA THR A 233 1.18 14.59 32.43
C THR A 233 2.05 13.39 32.80
N ILE A 234 3.05 13.09 31.96
CA ILE A 234 4.10 12.11 32.22
C ILE A 234 5.42 12.86 32.34
N ASN A 235 6.25 12.51 33.31
CA ASN A 235 7.58 13.10 33.44
C ASN A 235 8.50 12.53 32.35
N ALA A 236 9.08 13.38 31.53
CA ALA A 236 9.90 13.03 30.37
C ALA A 236 11.36 13.44 30.56
N PRO A 237 12.15 12.67 31.32
CA PRO A 237 13.59 12.93 31.49
C PRO A 237 14.32 12.80 30.16
N GLY A 238 15.50 13.41 30.02
CA GLY A 238 16.33 13.33 28.82
C GLY A 238 16.71 11.90 28.42
N SER A 239 16.78 10.99 29.41
CA SER A 239 17.07 9.56 29.20
C SER A 239 16.28 8.69 30.17
N LEU A 240 15.78 7.59 29.69
CA LEU A 240 15.05 6.55 30.44
C LEU A 240 15.77 5.21 30.25
N GLU A 241 16.08 4.51 31.37
CA GLU A 241 16.65 3.17 31.29
C GLU A 241 15.55 2.15 30.99
N VAL A 242 15.68 1.44 29.87
CA VAL A 242 14.73 0.41 29.43
C VAL A 242 15.49 -0.88 29.14
N GLU A 243 15.22 -1.94 29.91
CA GLU A 243 15.86 -3.26 29.74
C GLU A 243 17.40 -3.23 29.65
N GLY A 244 18.04 -2.35 30.42
CA GLY A 244 19.50 -2.23 30.44
C GLY A 244 20.11 -1.41 29.31
N THR A 245 19.27 -0.74 28.49
CA THR A 245 19.68 0.13 27.41
C THR A 245 18.95 1.47 27.48
N PRO A 246 19.62 2.63 27.38
CA PRO A 246 18.94 3.92 27.49
C PRO A 246 18.05 4.20 26.28
N LEU A 247 16.84 4.68 26.51
CA LEU A 247 15.98 5.35 25.58
C LEU A 247 16.12 6.85 25.79
N GLN A 248 16.49 7.59 24.75
CA GLN A 248 16.85 9.00 24.86
C GLN A 248 15.96 9.90 24.02
N ASN A 249 15.71 11.11 24.52
CA ASN A 249 15.18 12.20 23.70
C ASN A 249 16.30 12.77 22.84
N ASP A 250 15.92 13.46 21.77
CA ASP A 250 16.88 14.20 20.95
C ASP A 250 17.67 15.17 21.82
N PHE A 251 18.97 15.22 21.62
CA PHE A 251 19.92 16.02 22.41
C PHE A 251 19.90 15.74 23.93
N ASN A 252 19.30 14.62 24.38
CA ASN A 252 19.07 14.32 25.80
C ASN A 252 18.29 15.40 26.55
N GLU A 253 17.38 16.07 25.88
CA GLU A 253 16.57 17.14 26.47
C GLU A 253 15.60 16.61 27.53
N ASP A 254 15.59 17.27 28.71
CA ASP A 254 14.68 16.96 29.80
C ASP A 254 13.49 17.92 29.75
N PHE A 255 12.31 17.39 29.47
CA PHE A 255 11.06 18.15 29.33
C PHE A 255 10.29 18.28 30.65
N GLY A 256 10.68 17.55 31.69
CA GLY A 256 9.91 17.47 32.93
C GLY A 256 8.53 16.85 32.73
N ALA A 257 7.54 17.27 33.52
CA ALA A 257 6.18 16.78 33.40
C ALA A 257 5.42 17.54 32.29
N ILE A 258 5.12 16.86 31.19
CA ILE A 258 4.44 17.42 30.04
C ILE A 258 3.21 16.59 29.63
N ALA A 259 2.26 17.20 28.94
CA ALA A 259 1.07 16.55 28.38
C ALA A 259 1.33 16.07 26.94
N ILE A 260 0.34 15.35 26.37
CA ILE A 260 0.46 14.67 25.09
C ILE A 260 0.71 15.65 23.93
N ASP A 261 0.09 16.83 23.93
CA ASP A 261 0.28 17.88 22.92
C ASP A 261 1.76 18.29 22.81
N THR A 262 2.38 18.63 23.92
CA THR A 262 3.80 18.97 23.98
C THR A 262 4.69 17.75 23.63
N ALA A 263 4.31 16.56 24.08
CA ALA A 263 5.06 15.34 23.80
C ALA A 263 5.05 14.97 22.30
N LEU A 264 3.90 15.14 21.61
CA LEU A 264 3.77 14.87 20.19
C LEU A 264 4.43 15.94 19.34
N THR A 265 4.22 17.23 19.68
CA THR A 265 4.82 18.39 19.02
C THR A 265 6.34 18.31 18.97
N ASN A 266 6.97 17.92 20.09
CA ASN A 266 8.43 17.79 20.20
C ASN A 266 8.93 16.36 20.02
N SER A 267 8.04 15.43 19.69
CA SER A 267 8.41 14.03 19.41
C SER A 267 9.16 13.33 20.57
N VAL A 268 8.75 13.54 21.83
CA VAL A 268 9.49 13.15 23.04
C VAL A 268 9.51 11.65 23.28
N ASN A 269 10.64 10.98 23.04
CA ASN A 269 10.79 9.53 23.11
C ASN A 269 10.51 8.95 24.48
N THR A 270 11.05 9.57 25.53
CA THR A 270 10.92 9.06 26.90
C THR A 270 9.51 9.16 27.46
N TRP A 271 8.72 10.11 26.95
CA TRP A 271 7.28 10.23 27.25
C TRP A 271 6.49 9.05 26.64
N PHE A 272 6.68 8.84 25.34
CA PHE A 272 6.00 7.77 24.61
C PHE A 272 6.46 6.38 25.03
N GLY A 273 7.73 6.20 25.35
CA GLY A 273 8.24 4.93 25.89
C GLY A 273 7.57 4.53 27.21
N GLN A 274 7.33 5.50 28.10
CA GLN A 274 6.60 5.24 29.35
C GLN A 274 5.12 4.94 29.09
N LEU A 275 4.48 5.69 28.20
CA LEU A 275 3.10 5.40 27.80
C LEU A 275 2.97 3.99 27.21
N GLY A 276 3.90 3.56 26.35
CA GLY A 276 3.90 2.21 25.80
C GLY A 276 3.99 1.12 26.87
N GLN A 277 4.85 1.33 27.88
CA GLN A 277 4.95 0.41 29.00
C GLN A 277 3.66 0.38 29.86
N GLU A 278 2.98 1.51 30.01
CA GLU A 278 1.71 1.62 30.75
C GLU A 278 0.56 0.93 29.99
N LEU A 279 0.47 1.12 28.67
CA LEU A 279 -0.53 0.48 27.81
C LEU A 279 -0.42 -1.04 27.80
N GLY A 280 0.79 -1.55 27.81
CA GLY A 280 1.05 -2.97 27.72
C GLY A 280 0.85 -3.56 26.32
N ASN A 281 1.23 -4.82 26.19
CA ASN A 281 1.28 -5.50 24.89
C ASN A 281 -0.11 -5.63 24.26
N ASP A 282 -1.08 -6.15 25.02
CA ASP A 282 -2.43 -6.40 24.50
C ASP A 282 -3.12 -5.15 23.96
N THR A 283 -2.97 -4.01 24.66
CA THR A 283 -3.58 -2.74 24.23
C THR A 283 -2.90 -2.21 22.97
N LEU A 284 -1.56 -2.16 22.93
CA LEU A 284 -0.84 -1.67 21.75
C LEU A 284 -1.16 -2.53 20.50
N PHE A 285 -1.12 -3.86 20.62
CA PHE A 285 -1.47 -4.75 19.52
C PHE A 285 -2.92 -4.57 19.06
N GLN A 286 -3.88 -4.43 19.98
CA GLN A 286 -5.28 -4.17 19.64
C GLN A 286 -5.43 -2.90 18.78
N TYR A 287 -4.75 -1.81 19.15
CA TYR A 287 -4.82 -0.58 18.35
C TYR A 287 -4.05 -0.69 17.06
N MET A 288 -2.92 -1.40 17.02
CA MET A 288 -2.24 -1.74 15.77
C MET A 288 -3.19 -2.43 14.79
N GLU A 289 -3.90 -3.48 15.24
CA GLU A 289 -4.87 -4.21 14.42
C GLU A 289 -6.03 -3.32 13.96
N ARG A 290 -6.53 -2.44 14.83
CA ARG A 290 -7.57 -1.47 14.46
C ARG A 290 -7.11 -0.50 13.38
N PHE A 291 -5.84 -0.11 13.36
CA PHE A 291 -5.23 0.70 12.30
C PHE A 291 -4.79 -0.11 11.07
N GLY A 292 -5.06 -1.42 11.03
CA GLY A 292 -4.78 -2.28 9.88
C GLY A 292 -3.41 -2.95 9.89
N PHE A 293 -2.62 -2.84 10.96
CA PHE A 293 -1.39 -3.63 11.11
C PHE A 293 -1.71 -5.10 11.33
N ASN A 294 -0.73 -5.96 11.10
CA ASN A 294 -0.81 -7.43 11.25
C ASN A 294 -1.88 -8.07 10.35
N ALA A 295 -2.18 -7.43 9.23
CA ALA A 295 -3.11 -7.93 8.23
C ALA A 295 -2.69 -7.46 6.84
N THR A 296 -3.01 -8.26 5.83
CA THR A 296 -2.83 -7.86 4.43
C THR A 296 -3.74 -6.67 4.11
N PRO A 297 -3.21 -5.53 3.61
CA PRO A 297 -4.01 -4.37 3.24
C PRO A 297 -5.11 -4.72 2.22
N ALA A 298 -6.34 -4.30 2.49
CA ALA A 298 -7.50 -4.59 1.65
C ALA A 298 -7.58 -3.61 0.44
N ILE A 299 -6.53 -3.57 -0.36
CA ILE A 299 -6.42 -2.76 -1.58
C ILE A 299 -6.66 -3.61 -2.83
N ASP A 300 -7.05 -2.99 -3.92
CA ASP A 300 -7.28 -3.62 -5.23
C ASP A 300 -5.97 -3.92 -5.99
N LEU A 301 -5.10 -4.66 -5.32
CA LEU A 301 -3.84 -5.23 -5.82
C LEU A 301 -3.73 -6.71 -5.41
N PRO A 302 -2.95 -7.53 -6.11
CA PRO A 302 -2.72 -8.92 -5.71
C PRO A 302 -2.10 -9.04 -4.31
N GLU A 303 -2.54 -10.03 -3.53
CA GLU A 303 -2.05 -10.23 -2.15
C GLU A 303 -0.53 -10.48 -2.08
N ASP A 304 0.05 -11.09 -3.11
CA ASP A 304 1.50 -11.36 -3.21
C ASP A 304 2.32 -10.13 -3.66
N GLU A 305 1.67 -9.00 -3.95
CA GLU A 305 2.29 -7.72 -4.30
C GLU A 305 2.04 -6.64 -3.22
N VAL A 306 1.59 -7.05 -2.03
CA VAL A 306 1.34 -6.18 -0.87
C VAL A 306 1.90 -6.83 0.39
N GLU A 307 2.72 -6.10 1.14
CA GLU A 307 3.32 -6.60 2.39
C GLU A 307 2.52 -6.17 3.62
N GLU A 308 2.47 -7.06 4.60
CA GLU A 308 1.83 -6.80 5.89
C GLU A 308 2.74 -5.94 6.77
N SER A 309 2.19 -4.90 7.37
CA SER A 309 2.89 -4.07 8.36
C SER A 309 2.68 -4.64 9.76
N GLY A 310 3.73 -4.67 10.58
CA GLY A 310 3.66 -5.23 11.93
C GLY A 310 5.04 -5.44 12.55
N ILE A 311 5.09 -6.16 13.65
CA ILE A 311 6.34 -6.51 14.33
C ILE A 311 6.85 -7.84 13.76
N TRP A 312 8.05 -7.83 13.19
CA TRP A 312 8.59 -8.98 12.47
C TRP A 312 9.62 -9.76 13.27
N ASP A 313 9.48 -11.07 13.32
CA ASP A 313 10.60 -11.95 13.60
C ASP A 313 11.45 -12.07 12.33
N ILE A 314 12.50 -11.26 12.26
CA ILE A 314 13.38 -11.16 11.08
C ILE A 314 14.10 -12.49 10.78
N GLU A 315 14.33 -13.33 11.80
CA GLU A 315 15.02 -14.62 11.63
C GLU A 315 14.10 -15.66 10.95
N ASN A 316 12.82 -15.66 11.31
CA ASN A 316 11.84 -16.61 10.81
C ASN A 316 10.98 -16.06 9.65
N GLY A 317 10.95 -14.74 9.45
CA GLY A 317 10.14 -14.06 8.45
C GLY A 317 8.63 -14.13 8.73
N GLU A 318 8.26 -14.10 10.03
CA GLU A 318 6.88 -14.18 10.50
C GLU A 318 6.52 -12.95 11.33
N LEU A 319 5.25 -12.55 11.32
CA LEU A 319 4.74 -11.51 12.20
C LEU A 319 4.60 -12.03 13.63
N LEU A 320 5.01 -11.22 14.58
CA LEU A 320 4.81 -11.47 16.00
C LEU A 320 3.38 -11.14 16.43
N SER A 321 2.91 -11.84 17.46
CA SER A 321 1.60 -11.65 18.09
C SER A 321 1.71 -10.94 19.44
N ALA A 322 0.58 -10.53 20.02
CA ALA A 322 0.53 -9.93 21.34
C ALA A 322 1.06 -10.84 22.47
N SER A 323 1.25 -12.14 22.23
CA SER A 323 1.83 -13.07 23.21
C SER A 323 3.36 -13.14 23.18
N ASP A 324 3.98 -12.55 22.14
CA ASP A 324 5.43 -12.57 21.98
C ASP A 324 6.08 -11.44 22.78
N PRO A 325 7.29 -11.64 23.31
CA PRO A 325 7.99 -10.61 24.04
C PRO A 325 8.50 -9.53 23.12
N VAL A 326 8.16 -8.26 23.43
CA VAL A 326 8.60 -7.07 22.70
C VAL A 326 9.00 -5.98 23.68
N ASP A 327 9.96 -5.14 23.33
CA ASP A 327 10.29 -3.91 24.07
C ASP A 327 9.20 -2.85 23.79
N LEU A 328 8.23 -2.75 24.69
CA LEU A 328 7.09 -1.85 24.54
C LEU A 328 7.47 -0.37 24.48
N ALA A 329 8.58 0.01 25.13
CA ALA A 329 9.02 1.40 25.09
C ALA A 329 9.58 1.77 23.71
N ARG A 330 10.32 0.86 23.06
CA ARG A 330 10.82 1.06 21.71
C ARG A 330 9.74 0.87 20.66
N LEU A 331 8.84 -0.11 20.86
CA LEU A 331 7.67 -0.28 20.01
C LEU A 331 6.83 1.00 19.96
N ALA A 332 6.55 1.61 21.10
CA ALA A 332 5.73 2.81 21.22
C ALA A 332 6.27 4.03 20.46
N ILE A 333 7.55 4.03 20.12
CA ILE A 333 8.18 5.08 19.30
C ILE A 333 8.48 4.65 17.86
N GLY A 334 7.90 3.50 17.43
CA GLY A 334 8.03 3.00 16.06
C GLY A 334 9.37 2.38 15.72
N GLN A 335 10.04 1.84 16.72
CA GLN A 335 11.28 1.08 16.61
C GLN A 335 11.05 -0.38 16.99
N GLU A 336 12.01 -1.04 17.59
CA GLU A 336 12.04 -2.48 17.82
C GLU A 336 12.13 -3.20 16.45
N ARG A 337 11.29 -4.17 16.21
CA ARG A 337 11.18 -4.90 14.93
C ARG A 337 9.93 -4.49 14.17
N LEU A 338 9.35 -3.32 14.48
CA LEU A 338 8.21 -2.78 13.78
C LEU A 338 8.60 -2.30 12.40
N LEU A 339 7.93 -2.86 11.38
CA LEU A 339 8.07 -2.44 9.99
C LEU A 339 6.71 -2.08 9.42
N ALA A 340 6.67 -1.04 8.61
CA ALA A 340 5.44 -0.55 7.99
C ALA A 340 5.69 -0.14 6.53
N THR A 341 4.67 -0.34 5.70
CA THR A 341 4.66 0.17 4.34
C THR A 341 4.20 1.63 4.32
N PRO A 342 4.59 2.44 3.32
CA PRO A 342 4.05 3.77 3.13
C PRO A 342 2.52 3.81 2.99
N LEU A 343 1.91 2.80 2.38
CA LEU A 343 0.46 2.64 2.33
C LEU A 343 -0.14 2.55 3.74
N GLN A 344 0.42 1.70 4.60
CA GLN A 344 -0.04 1.55 5.99
C GLN A 344 0.06 2.87 6.76
N MET A 345 1.15 3.61 6.61
CA MET A 345 1.33 4.87 7.32
C MET A 345 0.41 5.99 6.76
N ALA A 346 0.09 5.97 5.45
CA ALA A 346 -0.96 6.83 4.89
C ALA A 346 -2.34 6.49 5.45
N GLN A 347 -2.65 5.21 5.63
CA GLN A 347 -3.90 4.75 6.26
C GLN A 347 -4.02 5.21 7.72
N VAL A 348 -2.91 5.22 8.48
CA VAL A 348 -2.90 5.78 9.86
C VAL A 348 -3.32 7.26 9.85
N ALA A 349 -2.71 8.06 8.98
CA ALA A 349 -3.07 9.47 8.85
C ALA A 349 -4.52 9.65 8.37
N ALA A 350 -4.97 8.83 7.40
CA ALA A 350 -6.32 8.88 6.86
C ALA A 350 -7.38 8.49 7.91
N ALA A 351 -7.10 7.54 8.79
CA ALA A 351 -8.01 7.16 9.85
C ALA A 351 -8.23 8.29 10.86
N VAL A 352 -7.16 8.97 11.29
CA VAL A 352 -7.27 10.15 12.16
C VAL A 352 -8.07 11.27 11.45
N ALA A 353 -7.72 11.58 10.19
CA ALA A 353 -8.39 12.57 9.36
C ALA A 353 -9.89 12.28 9.14
N ASN A 354 -10.32 11.03 9.20
CA ASN A 354 -11.71 10.58 8.97
C ASN A 354 -12.49 10.33 10.27
N GLY A 355 -12.15 11.02 11.35
CA GLY A 355 -12.84 10.89 12.64
C GLY A 355 -12.69 9.46 13.22
N GLY A 356 -11.53 8.86 13.06
CA GLY A 356 -11.18 7.55 13.59
C GLY A 356 -11.59 6.34 12.71
N ARG A 357 -12.22 6.57 11.57
CA ARG A 357 -12.64 5.50 10.65
C ARG A 357 -11.59 5.24 9.58
N LEU A 358 -11.05 4.04 9.58
CA LEU A 358 -10.17 3.54 8.54
C LEU A 358 -10.99 3.00 7.37
N MET A 359 -10.85 3.61 6.19
CA MET A 359 -11.49 3.14 4.96
C MET A 359 -10.60 2.12 4.25
N LYS A 360 -11.20 1.21 3.47
CA LYS A 360 -10.43 0.34 2.57
C LYS A 360 -9.81 1.17 1.45
N PRO A 361 -8.49 1.14 1.25
CA PRO A 361 -7.86 1.86 0.17
C PRO A 361 -8.22 1.23 -1.18
N GLN A 362 -8.49 2.06 -2.21
CA GLN A 362 -8.85 1.60 -3.56
C GLN A 362 -8.27 2.53 -4.63
N ILE A 363 -7.70 1.93 -5.66
CA ILE A 363 -7.14 2.64 -6.81
C ILE A 363 -8.21 2.86 -7.89
N TRP A 364 -9.11 1.88 -8.11
CA TRP A 364 -10.17 2.01 -9.11
C TRP A 364 -11.28 2.96 -8.63
N LYS A 365 -11.91 3.65 -9.58
CA LYS A 365 -13.03 4.57 -9.31
C LYS A 365 -14.32 4.13 -9.98
N ARG A 366 -14.25 3.67 -11.24
CA ARG A 366 -15.40 3.16 -12.00
C ARG A 366 -14.97 2.32 -13.18
N VAL A 367 -15.85 1.40 -13.57
CA VAL A 367 -15.77 0.57 -14.76
C VAL A 367 -16.71 1.12 -15.83
N VAL A 368 -16.24 1.19 -17.08
CA VAL A 368 -16.98 1.72 -18.22
C VAL A 368 -16.98 0.69 -19.33
N ASP A 369 -18.15 0.29 -19.79
CA ASP A 369 -18.30 -0.68 -20.88
C ASP A 369 -17.85 -0.10 -22.25
N PRO A 370 -17.68 -0.93 -23.30
CA PRO A 370 -17.31 -0.45 -24.63
C PRO A 370 -18.30 0.52 -25.26
N ASP A 371 -19.56 0.55 -24.80
CA ASP A 371 -20.59 1.50 -25.23
C ASP A 371 -20.51 2.85 -24.51
N GLY A 372 -19.61 2.97 -23.54
CA GLY A 372 -19.39 4.18 -22.73
C GLY A 372 -20.32 4.32 -21.52
N ARG A 373 -21.01 3.24 -21.10
CA ARG A 373 -21.86 3.23 -19.91
C ARG A 373 -21.02 2.86 -18.69
N ILE A 374 -21.26 3.54 -17.58
CA ILE A 374 -20.69 3.15 -16.28
C ILE A 374 -21.46 1.90 -15.81
N THR A 375 -20.77 0.79 -15.67
CA THR A 375 -21.31 -0.48 -15.19
C THR A 375 -21.13 -0.66 -13.70
N GLU A 376 -19.99 -0.14 -13.17
CA GLU A 376 -19.66 -0.21 -11.76
C GLU A 376 -19.03 1.10 -11.30
N THR A 377 -19.23 1.43 -10.04
CA THR A 377 -18.61 2.57 -9.36
C THR A 377 -18.14 2.11 -8.00
N MET A 378 -16.96 2.54 -7.60
CA MET A 378 -16.41 2.27 -6.28
C MET A 378 -17.40 2.68 -5.19
N ASP A 379 -17.69 1.75 -4.29
CA ASP A 379 -18.51 1.98 -3.10
C ASP A 379 -17.57 2.03 -1.89
N PRO A 380 -17.37 3.22 -1.27
CA PRO A 380 -16.50 3.37 -0.12
C PRO A 380 -16.94 2.47 1.03
N SER A 381 -16.02 1.71 1.60
CA SER A 381 -16.31 0.81 2.71
C SER A 381 -15.33 0.97 3.87
N VAL A 382 -15.87 0.96 5.07
CA VAL A 382 -15.07 1.02 6.31
C VAL A 382 -14.35 -0.32 6.49
N TYR A 383 -13.04 -0.24 6.74
CA TYR A 383 -12.26 -1.41 7.16
C TYR A 383 -12.40 -1.63 8.66
N SER A 384 -12.21 -0.56 9.46
CA SER A 384 -12.33 -0.61 10.92
C SER A 384 -12.70 0.76 11.49
N GLU A 385 -13.23 0.76 12.69
CA GLU A 385 -13.30 1.93 13.57
C GLU A 385 -12.07 1.88 14.49
N ALA A 386 -11.01 2.57 14.08
CA ALA A 386 -9.72 2.50 14.77
C ALA A 386 -9.78 3.19 16.14
N ILE A 387 -10.37 4.37 16.20
CA ILE A 387 -10.54 5.21 17.41
C ILE A 387 -11.88 5.95 17.36
N SER A 388 -12.27 6.52 18.48
CA SER A 388 -13.44 7.41 18.56
C SER A 388 -13.20 8.74 17.82
N GLU A 389 -14.29 9.42 17.45
CA GLU A 389 -14.24 10.75 16.83
C GLU A 389 -13.59 11.77 17.79
N GLU A 390 -13.91 11.72 19.10
CA GLU A 390 -13.30 12.54 20.13
C GLU A 390 -11.78 12.40 20.18
N THR A 391 -11.27 11.15 20.17
CA THR A 391 -9.83 10.87 20.13
C THR A 391 -9.19 11.37 18.83
N ALA A 392 -9.89 11.27 17.70
CA ALA A 392 -9.37 11.77 16.43
C ALA A 392 -9.24 13.30 16.43
N GLU A 393 -10.19 14.03 17.03
CA GLU A 393 -10.13 15.49 17.18
C GLU A 393 -8.98 15.92 18.11
N GLU A 394 -8.78 15.21 19.24
CA GLU A 394 -7.67 15.48 20.17
C GLU A 394 -6.31 15.24 19.48
N LEU A 395 -6.17 14.15 18.74
CA LEU A 395 -4.96 13.84 17.97
C LEU A 395 -4.71 14.88 16.86
N THR A 396 -5.75 15.31 16.15
CA THR A 396 -5.65 16.35 15.12
C THR A 396 -5.05 17.61 15.70
N THR A 397 -5.55 18.07 16.86
CA THR A 397 -5.03 19.24 17.56
C THR A 397 -3.53 19.07 17.92
N ALA A 398 -3.14 17.91 18.45
CA ALA A 398 -1.76 17.66 18.80
C ALA A 398 -0.85 17.56 17.55
N MET A 399 -1.36 17.01 16.45
CA MET A 399 -0.66 16.90 15.16
C MET A 399 -0.54 18.27 14.44
N GLU A 400 -1.48 19.20 14.63
CA GLU A 400 -1.33 20.59 14.17
C GLU A 400 -0.18 21.30 14.88
N GLY A 401 0.03 21.04 16.18
CA GLY A 401 1.17 21.52 16.94
C GLY A 401 2.52 21.12 16.34
N VAL A 402 2.62 19.89 15.81
CA VAL A 402 3.85 19.42 15.15
C VAL A 402 4.22 20.27 13.93
N VAL A 403 3.23 20.72 13.16
CA VAL A 403 3.45 21.51 11.93
C VAL A 403 3.58 22.99 12.23
N SER A 404 2.80 23.51 13.19
CA SER A 404 2.80 24.96 13.49
C SER A 404 4.04 25.45 14.25
N GLU A 405 4.55 24.64 15.20
CA GLU A 405 5.65 25.04 16.08
C GLU A 405 6.61 23.92 16.48
N GLY A 406 6.34 22.67 15.98
CA GLY A 406 7.10 21.49 16.37
C GLY A 406 8.12 21.01 15.33
N THR A 407 8.28 19.71 15.28
CA THR A 407 9.29 19.02 14.44
C THR A 407 8.96 18.96 12.96
N GLY A 408 7.75 19.39 12.52
CA GLY A 408 7.24 19.22 11.16
C GLY A 408 6.95 20.50 10.39
N THR A 409 7.62 21.59 10.73
CA THR A 409 7.30 22.96 10.21
C THR A 409 7.43 23.10 8.69
N ASN A 410 8.23 22.26 8.03
CA ASN A 410 8.37 22.28 6.57
C ASN A 410 7.18 21.64 5.82
N ALA A 411 6.22 21.02 6.54
CA ALA A 411 4.97 20.54 5.97
C ALA A 411 3.89 21.62 5.90
N ALA A 412 4.16 22.85 6.39
CA ALA A 412 3.18 23.91 6.42
C ALA A 412 2.80 24.39 5.01
N ILE A 413 1.48 24.47 4.75
CA ILE A 413 0.91 24.99 3.51
C ILE A 413 0.33 26.37 3.78
N PRO A 414 0.72 27.42 3.02
CA PRO A 414 0.22 28.77 3.28
C PRO A 414 -1.31 28.87 3.23
N GLY A 415 -1.92 29.24 4.35
CA GLY A 415 -3.37 29.43 4.45
C GLY A 415 -4.20 28.15 4.60
N VAL A 416 -3.57 26.98 4.72
CA VAL A 416 -4.23 25.69 4.96
C VAL A 416 -3.73 25.13 6.29
N PRO A 417 -4.59 24.80 7.25
CA PRO A 417 -4.18 24.12 8.47
C PRO A 417 -3.74 22.68 8.12
N VAL A 418 -2.60 22.27 8.65
CA VAL A 418 -2.01 20.94 8.40
C VAL A 418 -1.80 20.23 9.72
N ALA A 419 -2.25 18.99 9.82
CA ALA A 419 -1.94 18.08 10.91
C ALA A 419 -0.97 16.99 10.44
N GLY A 420 0.11 16.74 11.19
CA GLY A 420 1.10 15.76 10.75
C GLY A 420 2.05 15.30 11.82
N LYS A 421 2.94 14.39 11.44
CA LYS A 421 4.00 13.86 12.30
C LYS A 421 5.23 13.49 11.48
N THR A 422 6.38 13.97 11.90
CA THR A 422 7.69 13.56 11.38
C THR A 422 8.12 12.21 11.94
N GLY A 423 8.89 11.47 11.17
CA GLY A 423 9.62 10.30 11.62
C GLY A 423 11.03 10.29 11.06
N THR A 424 11.95 9.81 11.87
CA THR A 424 13.30 9.48 11.45
C THR A 424 13.68 8.22 12.20
N ALA A 425 13.91 7.13 11.48
CA ALA A 425 14.35 5.88 12.06
C ALA A 425 15.74 5.56 11.58
N GLU A 426 16.63 5.25 12.52
CA GLU A 426 17.98 4.81 12.19
C GLU A 426 17.92 3.40 11.58
N THR A 427 18.59 3.20 10.46
CA THR A 427 18.69 1.92 9.75
C THR A 427 20.14 1.47 9.59
N PRO A 428 20.92 1.37 10.68
CA PRO A 428 22.35 1.09 10.62
C PRO A 428 22.60 -0.27 9.97
N GLY A 429 23.49 -0.28 8.98
CA GLY A 429 23.88 -1.51 8.29
C GLY A 429 22.88 -2.01 7.26
N ASN A 430 21.92 -1.20 6.85
CA ASN A 430 21.02 -1.55 5.75
C ASN A 430 21.81 -1.74 4.45
N LEU A 431 21.93 -3.00 4.00
CA LEU A 431 22.69 -3.35 2.79
C LEU A 431 22.08 -2.73 1.53
N ALA A 432 20.76 -2.46 1.53
CA ALA A 432 20.09 -1.77 0.43
C ALA A 432 20.56 -0.32 0.28
N CYS A 433 21.05 0.27 1.36
CA CYS A 433 21.62 1.63 1.39
C CYS A 433 23.14 1.66 1.25
N GLY A 434 23.81 0.56 0.99
CA GLY A 434 25.27 0.49 0.89
C GLY A 434 25.97 0.22 2.21
N GLY A 435 25.22 0.03 3.31
CA GLY A 435 25.74 -0.36 4.63
C GLY A 435 26.42 0.78 5.40
N GLY A 436 26.06 2.02 5.13
CA GLY A 436 26.52 3.21 5.88
C GLY A 436 26.07 3.19 7.34
N ALA A 437 26.80 3.93 8.20
CA ALA A 437 26.51 3.98 9.63
C ALA A 437 25.47 5.06 10.01
N ASP A 438 25.23 6.03 9.12
CA ASP A 438 24.45 7.23 9.38
C ASP A 438 23.24 7.35 8.41
N GLU A 439 22.67 6.22 7.98
CA GLU A 439 21.55 6.21 7.05
C GLU A 439 20.23 6.13 7.82
N ASN A 440 19.29 6.98 7.46
CA ASN A 440 17.98 7.08 8.06
C ASN A 440 16.89 6.68 7.08
N GLN A 441 15.76 6.22 7.63
CA GLN A 441 14.47 6.22 6.99
C GLN A 441 13.72 7.49 7.42
N ALA A 442 13.61 8.45 6.52
CA ALA A 442 12.91 9.70 6.79
C ALA A 442 11.43 9.59 6.43
N TRP A 443 10.56 10.10 7.31
CA TRP A 443 9.11 10.03 7.16
C TRP A 443 8.42 11.35 7.47
N PHE A 444 7.33 11.59 6.77
CA PHE A 444 6.28 12.49 7.19
C PHE A 444 4.91 11.85 6.87
N ILE A 445 4.02 11.83 7.87
CA ILE A 445 2.61 11.47 7.66
C ILE A 445 1.73 12.62 8.13
N GLY A 446 0.63 12.86 7.44
CA GLY A 446 -0.26 13.93 7.83
C GLY A 446 -1.46 14.06 6.89
N PHE A 447 -2.26 15.08 7.11
CA PHE A 447 -3.44 15.37 6.29
C PHE A 447 -3.71 16.87 6.24
N ALA A 448 -4.40 17.27 5.20
CA ALA A 448 -4.77 18.66 4.94
C ALA A 448 -6.12 18.74 4.20
N PRO A 449 -6.94 19.82 4.44
CA PRO A 449 -6.86 20.69 5.61
C PRO A 449 -7.10 19.93 6.92
N ALA A 450 -6.63 20.42 8.07
CA ALA A 450 -6.82 19.72 9.34
C ALA A 450 -8.28 19.81 9.85
N ASP A 451 -8.98 20.90 9.52
CA ASP A 451 -10.36 21.18 9.91
C ASP A 451 -11.43 20.59 8.97
N ASP A 452 -11.06 20.25 7.72
CA ASP A 452 -11.92 19.59 6.73
C ASP A 452 -11.05 18.68 5.84
N PRO A 453 -10.61 17.51 6.33
CA PRO A 453 -9.59 16.70 5.69
C PRO A 453 -10.01 16.18 4.32
N GLN A 454 -9.27 16.56 3.28
CA GLN A 454 -9.49 16.13 1.90
C GLN A 454 -8.44 15.13 1.44
N ILE A 455 -7.22 15.22 1.98
CA ILE A 455 -6.14 14.31 1.61
C ILE A 455 -5.26 13.97 2.82
N ALA A 456 -4.95 12.69 2.96
CA ALA A 456 -3.97 12.16 3.91
C ALA A 456 -2.81 11.54 3.13
N ILE A 457 -1.57 11.87 3.54
CA ILE A 457 -0.36 11.50 2.79
C ILE A 457 0.68 10.90 3.75
N ALA A 458 1.35 9.84 3.27
CA ALA A 458 2.63 9.41 3.80
C ALA A 458 3.70 9.61 2.74
N ALA A 459 4.75 10.33 3.09
CA ALA A 459 5.97 10.47 2.32
C ALA A 459 7.12 9.79 3.07
N SER A 460 7.88 8.96 2.37
CA SER A 460 9.04 8.28 2.94
C SER A 460 10.22 8.32 1.99
N VAL A 461 11.42 8.56 2.54
CA VAL A 461 12.69 8.54 1.80
C VAL A 461 13.66 7.65 2.53
N GLU A 462 14.14 6.61 1.84
CA GLU A 462 15.11 5.66 2.38
C GLU A 462 16.55 6.10 2.11
N CYS A 463 17.48 5.64 2.93
CA CYS A 463 18.91 5.84 2.72
C CYS A 463 19.33 7.32 2.68
N THR A 464 18.83 8.12 3.58
CA THR A 464 19.12 9.55 3.64
C THR A 464 19.83 9.93 4.94
N GLU A 465 20.72 10.92 4.89
CA GLU A 465 21.31 11.56 6.07
C GLU A 465 20.38 12.65 6.66
N GLN A 466 19.28 12.97 5.95
CA GLN A 466 18.35 14.03 6.33
C GLN A 466 17.26 13.52 7.28
N PHE A 467 16.68 14.45 8.04
CA PHE A 467 15.53 14.18 8.90
C PHE A 467 14.21 14.27 8.11
N GLY A 468 13.14 13.66 8.67
CA GLY A 468 11.83 13.69 8.06
C GLY A 468 11.30 15.09 7.76
N ASN A 469 11.60 16.08 8.61
CA ASN A 469 11.25 17.49 8.37
C ASN A 469 11.95 18.08 7.13
N ASP A 470 13.17 17.62 6.83
CA ASP A 470 14.00 18.27 5.81
C ASP A 470 13.73 17.71 4.41
N VAL A 471 13.33 16.45 4.30
CA VAL A 471 13.12 15.77 3.00
C VAL A 471 11.68 15.28 2.78
N ALA A 472 11.03 14.66 3.78
CA ALA A 472 9.70 14.08 3.59
C ALA A 472 8.56 15.11 3.79
N ALA A 473 8.72 16.07 4.71
CA ALA A 473 7.71 17.09 4.96
C ALA A 473 7.52 18.06 3.77
N PRO A 474 8.55 18.53 3.03
CA PRO A 474 8.37 19.28 1.80
C PRO A 474 7.61 18.48 0.72
N ILE A 475 7.95 17.21 0.51
CA ILE A 475 7.24 16.35 -0.43
C ILE A 475 5.75 16.25 -0.07
N PHE A 476 5.44 16.09 1.22
CA PHE A 476 4.05 16.11 1.69
C PHE A 476 3.35 17.41 1.32
N SER A 477 3.97 18.56 1.65
CA SER A 477 3.36 19.88 1.44
C SER A 477 3.09 20.16 -0.04
N ASP A 478 4.05 19.86 -0.91
CA ASP A 478 3.94 20.13 -2.35
C ASP A 478 2.87 19.23 -3.00
N VAL A 479 2.84 17.95 -2.64
CA VAL A 479 1.82 17.01 -3.14
C VAL A 479 0.42 17.33 -2.61
N ALA A 480 0.30 17.69 -1.33
CA ALA A 480 -0.97 18.10 -0.74
C ALA A 480 -1.50 19.39 -1.39
N GLU A 481 -0.63 20.40 -1.57
CA GLU A 481 -0.99 21.66 -2.23
C GLU A 481 -1.43 21.42 -3.68
N ALA A 482 -0.74 20.54 -4.42
CA ALA A 482 -1.11 20.19 -5.80
C ALA A 482 -2.51 19.56 -5.88
N ILE A 483 -2.85 18.65 -4.96
CA ILE A 483 -4.16 18.00 -4.93
C ILE A 483 -5.25 19.01 -4.54
N LEU A 484 -5.02 19.85 -3.52
CA LEU A 484 -5.99 20.81 -3.04
C LEU A 484 -6.27 21.96 -4.04
N ASN A 485 -5.30 22.31 -4.89
CA ASN A 485 -5.43 23.35 -5.91
C ASN A 485 -5.94 22.82 -7.25
N GLY A 486 -5.95 21.51 -7.45
CA GLY A 486 -6.35 20.87 -8.70
C GLY A 486 -7.87 20.63 -8.85
N GLU A 487 -8.69 20.99 -7.83
CA GLU A 487 -10.16 20.88 -7.86
C GLU A 487 -10.84 22.10 -8.49
#